data_7c69f9b2fae33c55b8ffbbfc6a33c0e1
#
_entry.id   7c69f9b2fae33c55b8ffbbfc6a33c0e1
#
_cell.length_a   1.000
_cell.length_b   1.000
_cell.length_c   1.000
_cell.angle_alpha   90.00
_cell.angle_beta   90.00
_cell.angle_gamma   90.00
#
_symmetry.space_group_name_H-M   'P 1'
#
loop_
_entity.id
_entity.type
_entity.pdbx_description
1 polymer ?
#
loop_
_entity_poly.entity_id
_entity_poly.type
_entity_poly.pdbx_seq_one_letter_code
_entity_poly.pdbx_strand_id
1 'polypeptide(L)'
;MAATKPKTPKIKGADITGLKYFDQLAPLLKRLHKDGCDRDRAGNRSLHYDQYCMLLLLYLFNPIVTSLRGIQQASELKKVQKKLGCQRAALGSLSEATSVFDPERLKEIIAELGDQLKPLQQDKRLTDIKHTITLVDGSLLSALPGMMEASWR
;
A
#
# COMPACT_ATOMS: atom_id res chain seq x y z
N MET A 1 32.43 -23.82 8.25
CA MET A 1 32.32 -22.80 7.17
C MET A 1 30.99 -22.07 7.30
N ALA A 2 31.00 -20.81 7.71
CA ALA A 2 29.78 -20.01 7.88
C ALA A 2 29.31 -19.54 6.48
N ALA A 3 28.15 -19.97 6.06
CA ALA A 3 27.53 -19.52 4.82
C ALA A 3 27.21 -18.01 4.92
N THR A 4 27.89 -17.19 4.14
CA THR A 4 27.65 -15.75 4.03
C THR A 4 26.27 -15.56 3.41
N LYS A 5 25.27 -15.09 4.22
CA LYS A 5 23.95 -14.75 3.70
C LYS A 5 24.08 -13.71 2.58
N PRO A 6 23.43 -13.90 1.43
CA PRO A 6 23.50 -12.93 0.34
C PRO A 6 22.99 -11.58 0.83
N LYS A 7 23.80 -10.54 0.72
CA LYS A 7 23.40 -9.16 1.02
C LYS A 7 22.27 -8.76 0.06
N THR A 8 21.09 -8.51 0.57
CA THR A 8 19.98 -7.95 -0.20
C THR A 8 20.44 -6.66 -0.90
N PRO A 9 20.25 -6.52 -2.21
CA PRO A 9 20.69 -5.34 -2.94
C PRO A 9 20.03 -4.09 -2.35
N LYS A 10 20.83 -3.03 -2.20
CA LYS A 10 20.36 -1.77 -1.61
C LYS A 10 19.50 -1.01 -2.63
N ILE A 11 18.24 -0.75 -2.32
CA ILE A 11 17.30 -0.01 -3.17
C ILE A 11 17.77 1.44 -3.31
N LYS A 12 17.81 1.96 -4.53
CA LYS A 12 18.17 3.35 -4.83
C LYS A 12 16.94 4.17 -5.23
N GLY A 13 16.99 5.49 -5.03
CA GLY A 13 15.88 6.36 -5.39
C GLY A 13 15.49 6.35 -6.88
N ALA A 14 16.45 6.06 -7.77
CA ALA A 14 16.19 5.92 -9.20
C ALA A 14 15.36 4.66 -9.53
N ASP A 15 15.47 3.62 -8.71
CA ASP A 15 14.80 2.35 -8.93
C ASP A 15 13.29 2.43 -8.64
N ILE A 16 12.87 3.42 -7.83
CA ILE A 16 11.46 3.60 -7.46
C ILE A 16 10.74 4.44 -8.52
N THR A 17 9.74 3.82 -9.17
CA THR A 17 8.90 4.42 -10.21
C THR A 17 7.45 4.54 -9.76
N GLY A 18 6.58 5.15 -10.58
CA GLY A 18 5.14 5.18 -10.35
C GLY A 18 4.66 6.12 -9.23
N LEU A 19 5.55 6.84 -8.55
CA LEU A 19 5.20 7.69 -7.40
C LEU A 19 4.19 8.80 -7.71
N LYS A 20 3.99 9.17 -8.98
CA LYS A 20 3.02 10.20 -9.40
C LYS A 20 1.56 9.84 -9.07
N TYR A 21 1.23 8.55 -9.05
CA TYR A 21 -0.12 8.08 -8.77
C TYR A 21 -0.49 8.23 -7.29
N PHE A 22 0.50 8.30 -6.42
CA PHE A 22 0.28 8.49 -4.98
C PHE A 22 -0.26 9.87 -4.63
N ASP A 23 -0.10 10.88 -5.49
CA ASP A 23 -0.63 12.22 -5.25
C ASP A 23 -2.17 12.24 -5.20
N GLN A 24 -2.82 11.34 -5.94
CA GLN A 24 -4.28 11.22 -5.94
C GLN A 24 -4.80 10.45 -4.72
N LEU A 25 -4.03 9.49 -4.22
CA LEU A 25 -4.42 8.65 -3.08
C LEU A 25 -4.11 9.29 -1.73
N ALA A 26 -3.03 10.08 -1.64
CA ALA A 26 -2.58 10.67 -0.39
C ALA A 26 -3.67 11.50 0.33
N PRO A 27 -4.47 12.35 -0.35
CA PRO A 27 -5.53 13.11 0.33
C PRO A 27 -6.63 12.22 0.94
N LEU A 28 -6.98 11.12 0.25
CA LEU A 28 -8.00 10.17 0.71
C LEU A 28 -7.51 9.38 1.91
N LEU A 29 -6.28 8.86 1.84
CA LEU A 29 -5.68 8.10 2.92
C LEU A 29 -5.36 8.95 4.15
N LYS A 30 -5.13 10.26 3.99
CA LYS A 30 -4.82 11.15 5.09
C LYS A 30 -5.90 11.18 6.19
N ARG A 31 -7.15 10.83 5.84
CA ARG A 31 -8.24 10.66 6.82
C ARG A 31 -7.92 9.61 7.87
N LEU A 32 -7.14 8.59 7.50
CA LEU A 32 -6.77 7.49 8.37
C LEU A 32 -5.58 7.81 9.30
N HIS A 33 -4.99 9.01 9.20
CA HIS A 33 -3.76 9.34 9.92
C HIS A 33 -3.86 9.12 11.44
N LYS A 34 -5.02 9.44 12.00
CA LYS A 34 -5.30 9.31 13.44
C LYS A 34 -6.01 8.01 13.81
N ASP A 35 -6.39 7.19 12.83
CA ASP A 35 -7.12 5.95 13.07
C ASP A 35 -6.19 4.83 13.57
N GLY A 36 -6.75 3.89 14.29
CA GLY A 36 -6.05 2.70 14.76
C GLY A 36 -5.16 2.93 15.97
N CYS A 37 -5.35 4.03 16.70
CA CYS A 37 -4.53 4.37 17.85
C CYS A 37 -5.05 3.79 19.19
N ASP A 38 -6.13 3.03 19.20
CA ASP A 38 -6.71 2.46 20.43
C ASP A 38 -5.73 1.54 21.18
N ARG A 39 -4.79 0.92 20.45
CA ARG A 39 -3.71 0.10 21.03
C ARG A 39 -2.46 0.90 21.37
N ASP A 40 -2.32 2.12 20.87
CA ASP A 40 -1.20 3.02 21.16
C ASP A 40 -1.53 3.95 22.33
N ARG A 41 -1.70 3.38 23.51
CA ARG A 41 -2.01 4.15 24.74
C ARG A 41 -0.94 5.18 25.10
N ALA A 42 0.29 4.99 24.64
CA ALA A 42 1.42 5.86 24.93
C ALA A 42 1.61 6.99 23.91
N GLY A 43 0.90 6.94 22.75
CA GLY A 43 1.04 7.94 21.69
C GLY A 43 2.42 8.00 21.03
N ASN A 44 3.23 6.94 21.17
CA ASN A 44 4.62 6.89 20.70
C ASN A 44 4.77 6.34 19.28
N ARG A 45 3.67 6.12 18.58
CA ARG A 45 3.72 5.52 17.26
C ARG A 45 4.32 6.48 16.23
N SER A 46 5.36 5.99 15.55
CA SER A 46 6.02 6.73 14.45
C SER A 46 5.46 6.38 13.07
N LEU A 47 4.71 5.27 12.93
CA LEU A 47 4.09 4.83 11.70
C LEU A 47 2.57 4.95 11.81
N HIS A 48 1.99 5.89 11.08
CA HIS A 48 0.55 6.11 11.02
C HIS A 48 -0.11 5.26 9.93
N TYR A 49 -1.44 5.09 10.02
CA TYR A 49 -2.17 4.19 9.13
C TYR A 49 -2.08 4.61 7.65
N ASP A 50 -2.27 5.89 7.35
CA ASP A 50 -2.09 6.45 6.01
C ASP A 50 -0.71 6.15 5.43
N GLN A 51 0.33 6.33 6.23
CA GLN A 51 1.72 6.08 5.84
C GLN A 51 1.98 4.59 5.60
N TYR A 52 1.41 3.72 6.44
CA TYR A 52 1.46 2.27 6.25
C TYR A 52 0.80 1.85 4.93
N CYS A 53 -0.42 2.34 4.65
CA CYS A 53 -1.09 2.08 3.37
C CYS A 53 -0.26 2.53 2.18
N MET A 54 0.32 3.73 2.24
CA MET A 54 1.16 4.25 1.16
C MET A 54 2.41 3.38 0.93
N LEU A 55 3.06 2.90 1.99
CA LEU A 55 4.21 2.00 1.89
C LEU A 55 3.82 0.62 1.36
N LEU A 56 2.64 0.10 1.72
CA LEU A 56 2.08 -1.13 1.18
C LEU A 56 1.79 -1.01 -0.32
N LEU A 57 1.14 0.07 -0.74
CA LEU A 57 0.91 0.34 -2.16
C LEU A 57 2.22 0.47 -2.93
N LEU A 58 3.24 1.10 -2.32
CA LEU A 58 4.58 1.15 -2.90
C LEU A 58 5.14 -0.27 -3.12
N TYR A 59 4.98 -1.17 -2.16
CA TYR A 59 5.37 -2.57 -2.30
C TYR A 59 4.60 -3.28 -3.41
N LEU A 60 3.29 -3.13 -3.47
CA LEU A 60 2.44 -3.81 -4.46
C LEU A 60 2.73 -3.36 -5.89
N PHE A 61 3.03 -2.08 -6.09
CA PHE A 61 3.20 -1.50 -7.42
C PHE A 61 4.67 -1.30 -7.85
N ASN A 62 5.64 -1.68 -7.00
CA ASN A 62 7.06 -1.62 -7.36
C ASN A 62 7.71 -3.00 -7.29
N PRO A 63 8.06 -3.59 -8.43
CA PRO A 63 8.60 -4.95 -8.49
C PRO A 63 9.97 -5.12 -7.80
N ILE A 64 10.63 -4.00 -7.48
CA ILE A 64 11.94 -4.01 -6.80
C ILE A 64 11.79 -4.13 -5.28
N VAL A 65 10.62 -3.70 -4.75
CA VAL A 65 10.32 -3.76 -3.32
C VAL A 65 9.64 -5.10 -3.05
N THR A 66 10.38 -6.14 -2.70
CA THR A 66 9.88 -7.53 -2.62
C THR A 66 9.74 -8.07 -1.20
N SER A 67 9.95 -7.25 -0.18
CA SER A 67 9.94 -7.70 1.22
C SER A 67 9.72 -6.54 2.19
N LEU A 68 9.37 -6.84 3.46
CA LEU A 68 9.30 -5.84 4.54
C LEU A 68 10.62 -5.05 4.69
N ARG A 69 11.77 -5.72 4.52
CA ARG A 69 13.08 -5.03 4.52
C ARG A 69 13.23 -4.11 3.31
N GLY A 70 12.70 -4.49 2.16
CA GLY A 70 12.62 -3.64 0.99
C GLY A 70 11.77 -2.40 1.24
N ILE A 71 10.62 -2.54 1.90
CA ILE A 71 9.76 -1.42 2.32
C ILE A 71 10.53 -0.50 3.30
N GLN A 72 11.19 -1.08 4.30
CA GLN A 72 12.03 -0.32 5.22
C GLN A 72 13.10 0.49 4.49
N GLN A 73 13.88 -0.15 3.61
CA GLN A 73 14.91 0.52 2.81
C GLN A 73 14.31 1.62 1.91
N ALA A 74 13.18 1.36 1.27
CA ALA A 74 12.48 2.36 0.46
C ALA A 74 12.05 3.58 1.31
N SER A 75 11.57 3.34 2.53
CA SER A 75 11.18 4.41 3.47
C SER A 75 12.35 5.28 3.95
N GLU A 76 13.59 4.83 3.81
CA GLU A 76 14.80 5.60 4.12
C GLU A 76 15.16 6.61 3.00
N LEU A 77 14.59 6.44 1.82
CA LEU A 77 14.89 7.29 0.67
C LEU A 77 14.16 8.65 0.79
N LYS A 78 14.90 9.75 0.75
CA LYS A 78 14.33 11.11 0.81
C LYS A 78 13.22 11.35 -0.24
N LYS A 79 13.37 10.77 -1.45
CA LYS A 79 12.36 10.84 -2.51
C LYS A 79 11.04 10.22 -2.08
N VAL A 80 11.10 9.05 -1.45
CA VAL A 80 9.92 8.32 -0.94
C VAL A 80 9.30 9.08 0.23
N GLN A 81 10.11 9.49 1.20
CA GLN A 81 9.65 10.26 2.36
C GLN A 81 8.89 11.53 1.96
N LYS A 82 9.47 12.31 1.04
CA LYS A 82 8.84 13.53 0.54
C LYS A 82 7.54 13.25 -0.21
N LYS A 83 7.50 12.16 -0.99
CA LYS A 83 6.37 11.87 -1.86
C LYS A 83 5.21 11.21 -1.12
N LEU A 84 5.52 10.31 -0.19
CA LEU A 84 4.52 9.57 0.58
C LEU A 84 4.17 10.24 1.92
N GLY A 85 4.83 11.33 2.28
CA GLY A 85 4.63 12.00 3.58
C GLY A 85 4.97 11.12 4.78
N CYS A 86 5.86 10.14 4.61
CA CYS A 86 6.23 9.20 5.66
C CYS A 86 7.65 9.44 6.15
N GLN A 87 7.92 9.04 7.39
CA GLN A 87 9.27 8.93 7.92
C GLN A 87 9.84 7.53 7.67
N ARG A 88 11.09 7.30 8.09
CA ARG A 88 11.68 5.96 8.10
C ARG A 88 10.82 5.02 8.95
N ALA A 89 10.33 3.95 8.33
CA ALA A 89 9.56 2.94 9.03
C ALA A 89 10.48 1.88 9.64
N ALA A 90 10.29 1.56 10.92
CA ALA A 90 10.98 0.45 11.56
C ALA A 90 10.39 -0.90 11.11
N LEU A 91 11.23 -1.94 11.02
CA LEU A 91 10.78 -3.26 10.60
C LEU A 91 9.72 -3.85 11.55
N GLY A 92 9.90 -3.66 12.86
CA GLY A 92 8.90 -4.06 13.87
C GLY A 92 7.56 -3.37 13.65
N SER A 93 7.56 -2.05 13.46
CA SER A 93 6.33 -1.29 13.20
C SER A 93 5.61 -1.74 11.94
N LEU A 94 6.36 -2.08 10.88
CA LEU A 94 5.77 -2.63 9.64
C LEU A 94 5.17 -4.03 9.86
N SER A 95 5.82 -4.87 10.67
CA SER A 95 5.33 -6.22 10.99
C SER A 95 4.09 -6.19 11.89
N GLU A 96 4.05 -5.28 12.85
CA GLU A 96 2.92 -5.14 13.76
C GLU A 96 1.72 -4.41 13.16
N ALA A 97 1.93 -3.61 12.14
CA ALA A 97 0.91 -2.76 11.53
C ALA A 97 -0.34 -3.54 11.10
N THR A 98 -0.18 -4.77 10.59
CA THR A 98 -1.29 -5.64 10.18
C THR A 98 -2.24 -6.00 11.33
N SER A 99 -1.73 -6.08 12.57
CA SER A 99 -2.54 -6.37 13.76
C SER A 99 -3.11 -5.13 14.43
N VAL A 100 -2.62 -3.96 14.05
CA VAL A 100 -2.98 -2.68 14.67
C VAL A 100 -4.03 -1.93 13.87
N PHE A 101 -3.87 -1.87 12.54
CA PHE A 101 -4.75 -1.12 11.67
C PHE A 101 -5.92 -1.97 11.20
N ASP A 102 -7.13 -1.42 11.33
CA ASP A 102 -8.37 -2.09 10.93
C ASP A 102 -8.61 -1.92 9.43
N PRO A 103 -8.60 -3.01 8.63
CA PRO A 103 -8.83 -2.94 7.18
C PRO A 103 -10.23 -2.46 6.80
N GLU A 104 -11.22 -2.57 7.69
CA GLU A 104 -12.59 -2.11 7.44
C GLU A 104 -12.64 -0.60 7.14
N ARG A 105 -11.71 0.17 7.70
CA ARG A 105 -11.58 1.61 7.45
C ARG A 105 -11.25 1.96 6.00
N LEU A 106 -10.75 1.03 5.22
CA LEU A 106 -10.45 1.23 3.80
C LEU A 106 -11.70 1.09 2.91
N LYS A 107 -12.77 0.46 3.38
CA LYS A 107 -13.98 0.20 2.57
C LYS A 107 -14.61 1.49 2.05
N GLU A 108 -14.72 2.51 2.89
CA GLU A 108 -15.28 3.80 2.48
C GLU A 108 -14.43 4.47 1.39
N ILE A 109 -13.10 4.40 1.53
CA ILE A 109 -12.17 4.96 0.53
C ILE A 109 -12.27 4.20 -0.79
N ILE A 110 -12.38 2.87 -0.73
CA ILE A 110 -12.55 2.02 -1.92
C ILE A 110 -13.87 2.34 -2.63
N ALA A 111 -14.96 2.48 -1.89
CA ALA A 111 -16.26 2.85 -2.43
C ALA A 111 -16.20 4.23 -3.11
N GLU A 112 -15.63 5.23 -2.44
CA GLU A 112 -15.46 6.58 -2.99
C GLU A 112 -14.61 6.59 -4.27
N LEU A 113 -13.54 5.80 -4.31
CA LEU A 113 -12.73 5.65 -5.53
C LEU A 113 -13.52 4.95 -6.64
N GLY A 114 -14.34 3.95 -6.29
CA GLY A 114 -15.24 3.27 -7.23
C GLY A 114 -16.25 4.22 -7.86
N ASP A 115 -16.86 5.09 -7.05
CA ASP A 115 -17.85 6.08 -7.50
C ASP A 115 -17.24 7.16 -8.43
N GLN A 116 -15.95 7.43 -8.28
CA GLN A 116 -15.22 8.35 -9.15
C GLN A 116 -14.84 7.74 -10.51
N LEU A 117 -14.96 6.42 -10.67
CA LEU A 117 -14.66 5.76 -11.93
C LEU A 117 -15.72 6.11 -12.98
N LYS A 118 -15.27 6.69 -14.08
CA LYS A 118 -16.14 6.91 -15.24
C LYS A 118 -16.28 5.59 -16.01
N PRO A 119 -17.48 5.25 -16.49
CA PRO A 119 -17.65 4.12 -17.38
C PRO A 119 -16.71 4.26 -18.57
N LEU A 120 -16.02 3.19 -18.91
CA LEU A 120 -15.30 3.12 -20.20
C LEU A 120 -16.32 3.32 -21.32
N GLN A 121 -15.93 4.05 -22.39
CA GLN A 121 -16.80 4.18 -23.55
C GLN A 121 -17.20 2.79 -24.03
N GLN A 122 -18.51 2.57 -24.13
CA GLN A 122 -19.01 1.30 -24.65
C GLN A 122 -18.50 1.10 -26.07
N ASP A 123 -17.89 -0.05 -26.32
CA ASP A 123 -17.59 -0.48 -27.68
C ASP A 123 -18.91 -0.51 -28.45
N LYS A 124 -18.94 0.05 -29.67
CA LYS A 124 -20.14 0.09 -30.53
C LYS A 124 -20.76 -1.31 -30.72
N ARG A 125 -19.95 -2.36 -30.61
CA ARG A 125 -20.37 -3.77 -30.66
C ARG A 125 -21.17 -4.23 -29.45
N LEU A 126 -21.16 -3.48 -28.35
CA LEU A 126 -21.82 -3.81 -27.09
C LEU A 126 -23.05 -2.92 -26.82
N THR A 127 -23.42 -2.05 -27.76
CA THR A 127 -24.56 -1.12 -27.61
C THR A 127 -25.90 -1.82 -27.41
N ASP A 128 -26.03 -3.06 -27.91
CA ASP A 128 -27.26 -3.85 -27.77
C ASP A 128 -27.40 -4.52 -26.39
N ILE A 129 -26.35 -4.46 -25.57
CA ILE A 129 -26.35 -5.01 -24.21
C ILE A 129 -26.89 -3.95 -23.25
N LYS A 130 -28.13 -4.15 -22.77
CA LYS A 130 -28.79 -3.25 -21.83
C LYS A 130 -28.33 -3.44 -20.36
N HIS A 131 -27.28 -4.22 -20.12
CA HIS A 131 -26.75 -4.51 -18.78
C HIS A 131 -25.41 -3.83 -18.56
N THR A 132 -25.13 -3.50 -17.29
CA THR A 132 -23.80 -3.05 -16.89
C THR A 132 -22.81 -4.20 -16.97
N ILE A 133 -21.75 -4.05 -17.73
CA ILE A 133 -20.65 -5.03 -17.81
C ILE A 133 -19.55 -4.54 -16.88
N THR A 134 -19.24 -5.32 -15.84
CA THR A 134 -18.12 -5.07 -14.95
C THR A 134 -16.95 -5.98 -15.34
N LEU A 135 -15.83 -5.38 -15.71
CA LEU A 135 -14.58 -6.09 -15.97
C LEU A 135 -13.80 -6.17 -14.66
N VAL A 136 -13.46 -7.38 -14.25
CA VAL A 136 -12.60 -7.63 -13.09
C VAL A 136 -11.29 -8.19 -13.60
N ASP A 137 -10.19 -7.49 -13.31
CA ASP A 137 -8.85 -7.98 -13.61
C ASP A 137 -8.40 -8.99 -12.55
N GLY A 138 -7.98 -10.16 -13.00
CA GLY A 138 -7.42 -11.23 -12.16
C GLY A 138 -5.94 -11.03 -11.87
N SER A 139 -5.52 -9.86 -11.42
CA SER A 139 -4.13 -9.60 -11.07
C SER A 139 -3.65 -10.47 -9.91
N LEU A 140 -2.54 -11.19 -10.10
CA LEU A 140 -1.89 -11.93 -9.03
C LEU A 140 -1.00 -10.99 -8.22
N LEU A 141 -1.38 -10.72 -6.97
CA LEU A 141 -0.57 -9.93 -6.04
C LEU A 141 0.27 -10.85 -5.17
N SER A 142 1.57 -10.56 -5.10
CA SER A 142 2.46 -11.24 -4.15
C SER A 142 2.17 -10.74 -2.74
N ALA A 143 1.59 -11.60 -1.91
CA ALA A 143 1.32 -11.25 -0.51
C ALA A 143 2.59 -11.36 0.34
N LEU A 144 2.77 -10.44 1.29
CA LEU A 144 3.75 -10.59 2.35
C LEU A 144 3.30 -11.72 3.29
N PRO A 145 4.22 -12.53 3.83
CA PRO A 145 3.88 -13.70 4.63
C PRO A 145 2.84 -13.46 5.74
N GLY A 146 2.93 -12.34 6.44
CA GLY A 146 1.96 -11.99 7.49
C GLY A 146 0.59 -11.50 6.99
N MET A 147 0.45 -11.16 5.72
CA MET A 147 -0.83 -10.71 5.15
C MET A 147 -1.76 -11.88 4.81
N MET A 148 -1.19 -13.05 4.51
CA MET A 148 -2.00 -14.23 4.21
C MET A 148 -2.78 -14.73 5.42
N GLU A 149 -2.20 -14.63 6.62
CA GLU A 149 -2.88 -15.04 7.85
C GLU A 149 -4.03 -14.10 8.26
N ALA A 150 -3.96 -12.84 7.89
CA ALA A 150 -4.97 -11.85 8.21
C ALA A 150 -6.20 -11.90 7.29
N SER A 151 -6.09 -12.47 6.08
CA SER A 151 -7.17 -12.46 5.09
C SER A 151 -8.15 -13.64 5.21
N TRP A 152 -7.90 -14.62 6.10
CA TRP A 152 -8.68 -15.85 6.22
C TRP A 152 -9.33 -16.04 7.61
N ARG A 153 -9.52 -14.99 8.39
CA ARG A 153 -10.25 -15.02 9.66
C ARG A 153 -11.54 -14.27 9.61
#